data_c3aed103c148c617781b1444ffd3d284
#
_entry.id   c3aed103c148c617781b1444ffd3d284
#
_cell.length_a   1.000
_cell.length_b   1.000
_cell.length_c   1.000
_cell.angle_alpha   90.00
_cell.angle_beta   90.00
_cell.angle_gamma   90.00
#
_symmetry.space_group_name_H-M   'P 1'
#
loop_
_entity.id
_entity.type
_entity.pdbx_description
1 polymer ?
#
loop_
_entity_poly.entity_id
_entity_poly.type
_entity_poly.pdbx_seq_one_letter_code
_entity_poly.pdbx_strand_id
1 'polypeptide(L)'
;MDFSSILNRDPASIEAKIAEFKSGFNSVFISSLGKNGEVLSSYAPLIQSKHGDFIYISSVADHYENIISNPNNISIMFLEDECAAASPIVRKRLRYKASASKIERDSELFNSVFDEFEAKLGSARAIAQIRAMGDFAMFKLELSTGRAVFGFGKAYDINNGVITQATGANPHNMPHKH
;
A
#
# COMPACT_ATOMS: atom_id res chain seq x y z
N MET A 1 -23.81 28.85 6.19
CA MET A 1 -23.43 27.47 5.95
C MET A 1 -22.63 27.03 7.16
N ASP A 2 -23.18 26.12 7.94
CA ASP A 2 -22.56 25.65 9.18
C ASP A 2 -21.46 24.63 8.84
N PHE A 3 -20.21 25.02 9.08
CA PHE A 3 -19.04 24.17 8.85
C PHE A 3 -18.80 23.16 9.99
N SER A 4 -19.58 23.23 11.07
CA SER A 4 -19.43 22.32 12.23
C SER A 4 -19.83 20.88 11.90
N SER A 5 -20.70 20.66 10.92
CA SER A 5 -21.14 19.34 10.47
C SER A 5 -20.08 18.56 9.64
N ILE A 6 -19.01 19.26 9.21
CA ILE A 6 -17.94 18.66 8.40
C ILE A 6 -16.85 18.02 9.30
N LEU A 7 -16.78 18.38 10.56
CA LEU A 7 -15.72 17.99 11.49
C LEU A 7 -16.03 16.74 12.33
N ASN A 8 -17.28 16.30 12.36
CA ASN A 8 -17.69 15.15 13.18
C ASN A 8 -17.83 13.90 12.30
N ARG A 9 -16.70 13.30 11.89
CA ARG A 9 -16.67 12.00 11.18
C ARG A 9 -16.27 10.92 12.14
N ASP A 10 -17.19 9.99 12.34
CA ASP A 10 -17.00 8.75 13.07
C ASP A 10 -15.67 8.06 12.62
N PRO A 11 -14.70 7.86 13.53
CA PRO A 11 -13.45 7.16 13.21
C PRO A 11 -13.67 5.80 12.56
N ALA A 12 -14.68 5.06 12.99
CA ALA A 12 -15.05 3.77 12.37
C ALA A 12 -15.38 3.92 10.89
N SER A 13 -15.99 5.04 10.45
CA SER A 13 -16.26 5.29 9.04
C SER A 13 -15.00 5.59 8.20
N ILE A 14 -13.97 6.12 8.80
CA ILE A 14 -12.69 6.40 8.13
C ILE A 14 -11.84 5.14 8.05
N GLU A 15 -11.81 4.34 9.11
CA GLU A 15 -11.15 3.03 9.12
C GLU A 15 -11.74 2.10 8.04
N ALA A 16 -13.07 2.01 7.97
CA ALA A 16 -13.75 1.25 6.94
C ALA A 16 -13.41 1.73 5.52
N LYS A 17 -13.35 3.06 5.29
CA LYS A 17 -12.97 3.64 4.00
C LYS A 17 -11.52 3.35 3.61
N ILE A 18 -10.60 3.36 4.57
CA ILE A 18 -9.20 3.01 4.35
C ILE A 18 -9.08 1.53 3.97
N ALA A 19 -9.77 0.66 4.70
CA ALA A 19 -9.79 -0.77 4.44
C ALA A 19 -10.41 -1.08 3.06
N GLU A 20 -11.55 -0.49 2.73
CA GLU A 20 -12.21 -0.62 1.43
C GLU A 20 -11.29 -0.14 0.30
N PHE A 21 -10.69 1.05 0.44
CA PHE A 21 -9.77 1.58 -0.56
C PHE A 21 -8.59 0.65 -0.78
N LYS A 22 -7.95 0.16 0.29
CA LYS A 22 -6.82 -0.77 0.23
C LYS A 22 -7.21 -2.08 -0.45
N SER A 23 -8.37 -2.64 -0.15
CA SER A 23 -8.82 -3.94 -0.67
C SER A 23 -9.04 -3.97 -2.18
N GLY A 24 -9.22 -2.81 -2.81
CA GLY A 24 -9.40 -2.68 -4.26
C GLY A 24 -8.13 -2.86 -5.09
N PHE A 25 -6.96 -3.01 -4.46
CA PHE A 25 -5.68 -3.07 -5.19
C PHE A 25 -5.13 -4.49 -5.31
N ASN A 26 -4.61 -4.82 -6.50
CA ASN A 26 -3.86 -6.04 -6.78
C ASN A 26 -2.38 -5.75 -7.07
N SER A 27 -1.96 -4.51 -6.92
CA SER A 27 -0.56 -4.07 -7.02
C SER A 27 -0.34 -2.84 -6.17
N VAL A 28 0.92 -2.57 -5.83
CA VAL A 28 1.32 -1.39 -5.05
C VAL A 28 2.55 -0.74 -5.65
N PHE A 29 2.68 0.56 -5.46
CA PHE A 29 3.95 1.25 -5.62
C PHE A 29 4.83 0.97 -4.41
N ILE A 30 6.11 0.72 -4.67
CA ILE A 30 7.13 0.46 -3.66
C ILE A 30 8.24 1.47 -3.82
N SER A 31 8.59 2.17 -2.75
CA SER A 31 9.85 2.90 -2.66
C SER A 31 10.78 2.13 -1.75
N SER A 32 11.97 1.82 -2.23
CA SER A 32 13.01 1.06 -1.51
C SER A 32 14.33 1.83 -1.51
N LEU A 33 15.17 1.52 -0.54
CA LEU A 33 16.46 2.17 -0.35
C LEU A 33 17.57 1.21 -0.75
N GLY A 34 18.40 1.62 -1.72
CA GLY A 34 19.57 0.89 -2.15
C GLY A 34 20.70 0.94 -1.13
N LYS A 35 21.72 0.11 -1.35
CA LYS A 35 22.90 0.00 -0.46
C LYS A 35 23.66 1.32 -0.28
N ASN A 36 23.65 2.17 -1.31
CA ASN A 36 24.34 3.46 -1.30
C ASN A 36 23.44 4.64 -0.91
N GLY A 37 22.19 4.35 -0.47
CA GLY A 37 21.23 5.36 -0.06
C GLY A 37 20.39 5.95 -1.20
N GLU A 38 20.52 5.45 -2.42
CA GLU A 38 19.64 5.80 -3.54
C GLU A 38 18.21 5.30 -3.31
N VAL A 39 17.24 6.13 -3.69
CA VAL A 39 15.81 5.77 -3.61
C VAL A 39 15.35 5.26 -4.96
N LEU A 40 14.80 4.05 -4.97
CA LEU A 40 14.16 3.46 -6.13
C LEU A 40 12.65 3.42 -5.92
N SER A 41 11.90 3.89 -6.92
CA SER A 41 10.45 3.71 -7.00
C SER A 41 10.11 2.66 -8.05
N SER A 42 9.30 1.69 -7.68
CA SER A 42 8.87 0.58 -8.51
C SER A 42 7.44 0.18 -8.17
N TYR A 43 6.95 -0.90 -8.76
CA TYR A 43 5.69 -1.51 -8.34
C TYR A 43 5.85 -3.03 -8.23
N ALA A 44 4.92 -3.67 -7.52
CA ALA A 44 4.83 -5.12 -7.45
C ALA A 44 3.37 -5.59 -7.38
N PRO A 45 3.08 -6.82 -7.85
CA PRO A 45 1.84 -7.49 -7.53
C PRO A 45 1.67 -7.61 -6.02
N LEU A 46 0.45 -7.32 -5.55
CA LEU A 46 0.06 -7.39 -4.13
C LEU A 46 -0.87 -8.58 -3.93
N ILE A 47 -0.55 -9.41 -2.98
CA ILE A 47 -1.39 -10.51 -2.52
C ILE A 47 -1.94 -10.12 -1.15
N GLN A 48 -3.22 -9.81 -1.09
CA GLN A 48 -3.95 -9.60 0.16
C GLN A 48 -4.59 -10.93 0.57
N SER A 49 -4.08 -11.52 1.64
CA SER A 49 -4.45 -12.82 2.16
C SER A 49 -4.97 -12.69 3.59
N LYS A 50 -5.65 -13.72 4.11
CA LYS A 50 -5.98 -13.82 5.55
C LYS A 50 -4.75 -13.81 6.45
N HIS A 51 -3.57 -14.10 5.91
CA HIS A 51 -2.29 -14.09 6.63
C HIS A 51 -1.58 -12.72 6.59
N GLY A 52 -2.17 -11.72 5.91
CA GLY A 52 -1.63 -10.37 5.76
C GLY A 52 -1.37 -9.99 4.29
N ASP A 53 -0.53 -8.98 4.11
CA ASP A 53 -0.17 -8.45 2.80
C ASP A 53 1.18 -9.04 2.35
N PHE A 54 1.25 -9.45 1.09
CA PHE A 54 2.47 -10.02 0.51
C PHE A 54 2.74 -9.41 -0.85
N ILE A 55 4.00 -9.38 -1.24
CA ILE A 55 4.45 -9.12 -2.60
C ILE A 55 5.22 -10.32 -3.13
N TYR A 56 5.14 -10.55 -4.44
CA TYR A 56 5.88 -11.61 -5.11
C TYR A 56 6.67 -11.01 -6.26
N ILE A 57 7.99 -11.02 -6.13
CA ILE A 57 8.90 -10.25 -6.99
C ILE A 57 10.07 -11.11 -7.47
N SER A 58 10.55 -10.82 -8.68
CA SER A 58 11.71 -11.48 -9.26
C SER A 58 13.01 -10.98 -8.62
N SER A 59 13.95 -11.88 -8.42
CA SER A 59 15.29 -11.56 -7.91
C SER A 59 16.16 -10.76 -8.88
N VAL A 60 15.74 -10.64 -10.15
CA VAL A 60 16.43 -9.79 -11.14
C VAL A 60 15.93 -8.34 -11.14
N ALA A 61 14.90 -8.03 -10.34
CA ALA A 61 14.40 -6.67 -10.22
C ALA A 61 15.22 -5.86 -9.20
N ASP A 62 15.54 -4.63 -9.52
CA ASP A 62 16.37 -3.75 -8.67
C ASP A 62 15.83 -3.62 -7.24
N HIS A 63 14.51 -3.55 -7.08
CA HIS A 63 13.89 -3.47 -5.75
C HIS A 63 14.09 -4.72 -4.90
N TYR A 64 14.38 -5.88 -5.50
CA TYR A 64 14.64 -7.11 -4.75
C TYR A 64 15.87 -6.96 -3.86
N GLU A 65 17.00 -6.55 -4.46
CA GLU A 65 18.25 -6.32 -3.74
C GLU A 65 18.11 -5.23 -2.65
N ASN A 66 17.36 -4.18 -2.96
CA ASN A 66 17.07 -3.11 -2.00
C ASN A 66 16.29 -3.63 -0.79
N ILE A 67 15.26 -4.43 -1.02
CA ILE A 67 14.42 -5.03 0.04
C ILE A 67 15.23 -6.01 0.89
N ILE A 68 16.08 -6.85 0.28
CA ILE A 68 16.96 -7.76 1.00
C ILE A 68 17.95 -6.99 1.88
N SER A 69 18.54 -5.90 1.35
CA SER A 69 19.58 -5.13 2.03
C SER A 69 19.01 -4.20 3.11
N ASN A 70 17.82 -3.66 2.90
CA ASN A 70 17.18 -2.68 3.76
C ASN A 70 15.70 -3.03 4.02
N PRO A 71 15.40 -4.18 4.62
CA PRO A 71 14.04 -4.70 4.74
C PRO A 71 13.11 -3.83 5.59
N ASN A 72 13.64 -2.93 6.41
CA ASN A 72 12.89 -2.03 7.28
C ASN A 72 12.70 -0.61 6.71
N ASN A 73 13.26 -0.34 5.52
CA ASN A 73 13.25 0.98 4.90
C ASN A 73 12.45 0.96 3.58
N ILE A 74 11.20 0.57 3.67
CA ILE A 74 10.28 0.44 2.53
C ILE A 74 9.10 1.38 2.75
N SER A 75 8.63 2.00 1.69
CA SER A 75 7.35 2.70 1.66
C SER A 75 6.45 2.08 0.62
N ILE A 76 5.23 1.76 1.00
CA ILE A 76 4.18 1.20 0.13
C ILE A 76 3.15 2.28 -0.12
N MET A 77 2.71 2.43 -1.37
CA MET A 77 1.65 3.38 -1.73
C MET A 77 0.59 2.73 -2.60
N PHE A 78 -0.65 2.87 -2.16
CA PHE A 78 -1.87 2.63 -2.92
C PHE A 78 -2.31 3.98 -3.51
N LEU A 79 -2.44 4.06 -4.81
CA LEU A 79 -2.77 5.30 -5.51
C LEU A 79 -3.94 5.07 -6.45
N GLU A 80 -5.02 5.85 -6.29
CA GLU A 80 -6.17 5.82 -7.19
C GLU A 80 -5.73 5.97 -8.65
N ASP A 81 -6.33 5.20 -9.54
CA ASP A 81 -6.07 5.32 -10.97
C ASP A 81 -6.39 6.74 -11.44
N GLU A 82 -5.52 7.34 -12.24
CA GLU A 82 -5.69 8.69 -12.73
C GLU A 82 -6.93 8.81 -13.62
N CYS A 83 -7.23 7.77 -14.39
CA CYS A 83 -8.42 7.74 -15.24
C CYS A 83 -9.72 7.66 -14.44
N ALA A 84 -9.69 7.17 -13.20
CA ALA A 84 -10.84 7.08 -12.31
C ALA A 84 -10.96 8.28 -11.36
N ALA A 85 -9.89 9.05 -11.19
CA ALA A 85 -9.84 10.19 -10.28
C ALA A 85 -10.62 11.39 -10.86
N ALA A 86 -11.34 12.09 -10.00
CA ALA A 86 -12.04 13.32 -10.39
C ALA A 86 -11.09 14.44 -10.86
N SER A 87 -9.84 14.42 -10.38
CA SER A 87 -8.79 15.38 -10.74
C SER A 87 -7.44 14.86 -10.22
N PRO A 88 -6.32 15.13 -10.91
CA PRO A 88 -4.98 14.74 -10.44
C PRO A 88 -4.61 15.36 -9.09
N ILE A 89 -5.21 16.49 -8.72
CA ILE A 89 -4.93 17.18 -7.46
C ILE A 89 -5.56 16.45 -6.26
N VAL A 90 -6.70 15.79 -6.46
CA VAL A 90 -7.48 15.15 -5.37
C VAL A 90 -7.45 13.62 -5.42
N ARG A 91 -6.52 13.01 -6.17
CA ARG A 91 -6.36 11.56 -6.22
C ARG A 91 -6.26 10.97 -4.81
N LYS A 92 -7.05 9.94 -4.56
CA LYS A 92 -6.98 9.20 -3.31
C LYS A 92 -5.67 8.43 -3.25
N ARG A 93 -5.05 8.47 -2.10
CA ARG A 93 -3.80 7.74 -1.86
C ARG A 93 -3.67 7.31 -0.41
N LEU A 94 -3.04 6.18 -0.23
CA LEU A 94 -2.76 5.60 1.06
C LEU A 94 -1.31 5.12 1.07
N ARG A 95 -0.48 5.70 1.93
CA ARG A 95 0.93 5.35 2.06
C ARG A 95 1.21 4.79 3.44
N TYR A 96 2.06 3.76 3.49
CA TYR A 96 2.58 3.20 4.72
C TYR A 96 4.11 3.13 4.70
N LYS A 97 4.72 3.29 5.86
CA LYS A 97 6.03 2.69 6.11
C LYS A 97 5.83 1.19 6.30
N ALA A 98 6.74 0.42 5.75
CA ALA A 98 6.66 -1.03 5.80
C ALA A 98 8.02 -1.66 6.10
N SER A 99 7.98 -2.84 6.66
CA SER A 99 9.08 -3.78 6.62
C SER A 99 8.68 -5.01 5.81
N ALA A 100 9.67 -5.73 5.29
CA ALA A 100 9.45 -6.95 4.51
C ALA A 100 10.26 -8.10 5.09
N SER A 101 9.65 -9.27 5.20
CA SER A 101 10.33 -10.52 5.56
C SER A 101 10.11 -11.55 4.47
N LYS A 102 11.21 -12.14 4.02
CA LYS A 102 11.17 -13.17 2.99
C LYS A 102 10.50 -14.43 3.54
N ILE A 103 9.57 -14.97 2.76
CA ILE A 103 8.89 -16.22 3.08
C ILE A 103 9.67 -17.39 2.43
N GLU A 104 9.88 -18.43 3.20
CA GLU A 104 10.52 -19.65 2.70
C GLU A 104 9.64 -20.28 1.62
N ARG A 105 10.28 -20.58 0.48
CA ARG A 105 9.61 -21.19 -0.66
C ARG A 105 9.09 -22.58 -0.27
N ASP A 106 7.92 -22.91 -0.78
CA ASP A 106 7.23 -24.19 -0.55
C ASP A 106 6.83 -24.46 0.93
N SER A 107 7.02 -23.47 1.82
CA SER A 107 6.46 -23.53 3.16
C SER A 107 4.93 -23.58 3.15
N GLU A 108 4.31 -24.00 4.24
CA GLU A 108 2.85 -24.01 4.38
C GLU A 108 2.25 -22.63 4.14
N LEU A 109 2.88 -21.58 4.70
CA LEU A 109 2.44 -20.19 4.50
C LEU A 109 2.55 -19.77 3.03
N PHE A 110 3.68 -20.06 2.37
CA PHE A 110 3.87 -19.76 0.95
C PHE A 110 2.77 -20.40 0.11
N ASN A 111 2.50 -21.68 0.32
CA ASN A 111 1.49 -22.42 -0.42
C ASN A 111 0.09 -21.87 -0.17
N SER A 112 -0.30 -21.64 1.10
CA SER A 112 -1.60 -21.08 1.46
C SER A 112 -1.85 -19.70 0.81
N VAL A 113 -0.84 -18.82 0.81
CA VAL A 113 -0.95 -17.49 0.21
C VAL A 113 -1.08 -17.57 -1.31
N PHE A 114 -0.35 -18.47 -1.97
CA PHE A 114 -0.47 -18.67 -3.42
C PHE A 114 -1.82 -19.25 -3.82
N ASP A 115 -2.34 -20.21 -3.06
CA ASP A 115 -3.66 -20.81 -3.33
C ASP A 115 -4.78 -19.75 -3.26
N GLU A 116 -4.70 -18.83 -2.29
CA GLU A 116 -5.62 -17.68 -2.20
C GLU A 116 -5.46 -16.72 -3.39
N PHE A 117 -4.23 -16.49 -3.84
CA PHE A 117 -3.93 -15.63 -5.00
C PHE A 117 -4.47 -16.21 -6.31
N GLU A 118 -4.26 -17.51 -6.53
CA GLU A 118 -4.83 -18.23 -7.68
C GLU A 118 -6.36 -18.17 -7.69
N ALA A 119 -6.97 -18.43 -6.55
CA ALA A 119 -8.43 -18.37 -6.41
C ALA A 119 -9.01 -16.98 -6.72
N LYS A 120 -8.30 -15.91 -6.32
CA LYS A 120 -8.72 -14.53 -6.54
C LYS A 120 -8.60 -14.07 -8.00
N LEU A 121 -7.54 -14.44 -8.70
CA LEU A 121 -7.26 -13.94 -10.05
C LEU A 121 -7.87 -14.77 -11.18
N GLY A 122 -8.32 -16.00 -10.92
CA GLY A 122 -9.02 -16.85 -11.88
C GLY A 122 -8.23 -17.29 -13.12
N SER A 123 -6.94 -16.95 -13.22
CA SER A 123 -6.06 -17.34 -14.33
C SER A 123 -5.01 -18.36 -13.90
N ALA A 124 -5.47 -19.51 -13.46
CA ALA A 124 -4.65 -20.56 -12.86
C ALA A 124 -3.35 -20.89 -13.61
N ARG A 125 -3.37 -20.88 -14.95
CA ARG A 125 -2.19 -21.27 -15.75
C ARG A 125 -1.03 -20.29 -15.64
N ALA A 126 -1.29 -18.99 -15.72
CA ALA A 126 -0.23 -17.97 -15.66
C ALA A 126 0.36 -17.89 -14.25
N ILE A 127 -0.48 -17.98 -13.23
CA ILE A 127 -0.06 -17.94 -11.82
C ILE A 127 0.73 -19.20 -11.45
N ALA A 128 0.29 -20.38 -11.89
CA ALA A 128 1.02 -21.62 -11.68
C ALA A 128 2.42 -21.58 -12.34
N GLN A 129 2.54 -20.97 -13.51
CA GLN A 129 3.84 -20.77 -14.15
C GLN A 129 4.74 -19.83 -13.31
N ILE A 130 4.22 -18.71 -12.84
CA ILE A 130 4.97 -17.77 -11.99
C ILE A 130 5.36 -18.42 -10.67
N ARG A 131 4.47 -19.23 -10.07
CA ARG A 131 4.76 -20.00 -8.85
C ARG A 131 5.94 -20.96 -9.04
N ALA A 132 6.05 -21.57 -10.22
CA ALA A 132 7.13 -22.50 -10.54
C ALA A 132 8.48 -21.83 -10.85
N MET A 133 8.50 -20.50 -11.10
CA MET A 133 9.73 -19.76 -11.39
C MET A 133 10.61 -19.64 -10.16
N GLY A 134 11.85 -20.19 -10.25
CA GLY A 134 12.79 -20.24 -9.14
C GLY A 134 13.44 -18.91 -8.78
N ASP A 135 13.37 -17.92 -9.68
CA ASP A 135 13.92 -16.57 -9.51
C ASP A 135 12.96 -15.59 -8.81
N PHE A 136 11.75 -16.03 -8.46
CA PHE A 136 10.80 -15.21 -7.69
C PHE A 136 10.82 -15.53 -6.19
N ALA A 137 10.62 -14.50 -5.38
CA ALA A 137 10.49 -14.64 -3.93
C ALA A 137 9.25 -13.91 -3.41
N MET A 138 8.64 -14.50 -2.40
CA MET A 138 7.54 -13.91 -1.65
C MET A 138 8.07 -13.18 -0.42
N PHE A 139 7.54 -11.97 -0.19
CA PHE A 139 7.82 -11.18 1.01
C PHE A 139 6.51 -10.83 1.69
N LYS A 140 6.44 -11.08 2.99
CA LYS A 140 5.38 -10.56 3.85
C LYS A 140 5.68 -9.11 4.17
N LEU A 141 4.68 -8.25 4.08
CA LEU A 141 4.75 -6.83 4.43
C LEU A 141 4.12 -6.59 5.79
N GLU A 142 4.86 -5.93 6.67
CA GLU A 142 4.33 -5.41 7.94
C GLU A 142 4.18 -3.90 7.80
N LEU A 143 2.92 -3.44 7.77
CA LEU A 143 2.59 -2.02 7.63
C LEU A 143 2.54 -1.36 9.00
N SER A 144 3.24 -0.24 9.19
CA SER A 144 3.33 0.43 10.49
C SER A 144 2.61 1.78 10.49
N THR A 145 3.34 2.86 10.26
CA THR A 145 2.78 4.20 10.21
C THR A 145 2.42 4.59 8.79
N GLY A 146 1.39 5.40 8.60
CA GLY A 146 0.92 5.75 7.28
C GLY A 146 0.17 7.07 7.23
N ARG A 147 -0.22 7.44 6.03
CA ARG A 147 -1.10 8.58 5.76
C ARG A 147 -2.07 8.26 4.65
N ALA A 148 -3.36 8.47 4.91
CA ALA A 148 -4.42 8.41 3.92
C ALA A 148 -4.80 9.83 3.50
N VAL A 149 -5.04 10.05 2.21
CA VAL A 149 -5.57 11.31 1.66
C VAL A 149 -6.72 10.97 0.72
N PHE A 150 -7.92 11.42 1.05
CA PHE A 150 -9.15 11.17 0.29
C PHE A 150 -9.79 12.46 -0.26
N GLY A 151 -8.98 13.49 -0.51
CA GLY A 151 -9.39 14.77 -1.03
C GLY A 151 -8.95 15.96 -0.17
N PHE A 152 -9.40 17.16 -0.52
CA PHE A 152 -9.06 18.37 0.23
C PHE A 152 -9.55 18.30 1.67
N GLY A 153 -8.64 18.59 2.63
CA GLY A 153 -8.94 18.57 4.06
C GLY A 153 -9.25 17.17 4.62
N LYS A 154 -9.06 16.10 3.85
CA LYS A 154 -9.35 14.72 4.21
C LYS A 154 -8.06 13.90 4.27
N ALA A 155 -7.10 14.42 5.04
CA ALA A 155 -5.85 13.72 5.32
C ALA A 155 -5.88 13.14 6.73
N TYR A 156 -5.42 11.90 6.87
CA TYR A 156 -5.44 11.14 8.11
C TYR A 156 -4.09 10.48 8.32
N ASP A 157 -3.55 10.62 9.52
CA ASP A 157 -2.37 9.89 9.95
C ASP A 157 -2.80 8.57 10.59
N ILE A 158 -2.03 7.53 10.28
CA ILE A 158 -2.23 6.18 10.78
C ILE A 158 -0.98 5.81 11.57
N ASN A 159 -1.16 5.43 12.83
CA ASN A 159 -0.07 5.03 13.69
C ASN A 159 -0.47 3.76 14.46
N ASN A 160 0.09 2.62 14.05
CA ASN A 160 -0.20 1.31 14.64
C ASN A 160 -1.72 1.04 14.80
N GLY A 161 -2.49 1.31 13.75
CA GLY A 161 -3.94 1.11 13.73
C GLY A 161 -4.77 2.27 14.29
N VAL A 162 -4.14 3.25 14.96
CA VAL A 162 -4.84 4.46 15.43
C VAL A 162 -4.87 5.48 14.30
N ILE A 163 -6.07 5.94 13.95
CA ILE A 163 -6.30 6.91 12.87
C ILE A 163 -6.66 8.26 13.50
N THR A 164 -5.93 9.30 13.11
CA THR A 164 -6.18 10.68 13.54
C THR A 164 -6.24 11.59 12.31
N GLN A 165 -7.06 12.63 12.38
CA GLN A 165 -7.04 13.63 11.31
C GLN A 165 -5.67 14.32 11.32
N ALA A 166 -5.04 14.42 10.16
CA ALA A 166 -3.75 15.07 10.04
C ALA A 166 -3.90 16.57 10.33
N THR A 167 -3.26 17.02 11.40
CA THR A 167 -3.11 18.44 11.72
C THR A 167 -1.97 18.99 10.86
N GLY A 168 -2.28 19.40 9.65
CA GLY A 168 -1.37 20.21 8.84
C GLY A 168 -1.52 21.66 9.21
N ALA A 169 -0.45 22.44 9.06
CA ALA A 169 -0.49 23.88 9.18
C ALA A 169 -1.73 24.45 8.45
N ASN A 170 -2.58 25.13 9.19
CA ASN A 170 -3.81 25.81 8.78
C ASN A 170 -4.46 25.28 7.50
N PRO A 171 -5.62 24.58 7.59
CA PRO A 171 -6.33 24.16 6.41
C PRO A 171 -6.72 25.43 5.65
N HIS A 172 -6.04 25.64 4.53
CA HIS A 172 -6.44 26.58 3.50
C HIS A 172 -6.68 28.02 3.97
N ASN A 173 -5.64 28.82 4.00
CA ASN A 173 -5.82 30.24 3.67
C ASN A 173 -6.45 30.29 2.27
N MET A 174 -7.77 30.18 2.21
CA MET A 174 -8.49 30.57 1.02
C MET A 174 -8.14 32.03 0.77
N PRO A 175 -7.65 32.41 -0.42
CA PRO A 175 -7.42 33.81 -0.71
C PRO A 175 -8.76 34.54 -0.46
N HIS A 176 -8.72 35.54 0.42
CA HIS A 176 -9.86 36.39 0.63
C HIS A 176 -10.26 36.97 -0.74
N LYS A 177 -11.50 36.71 -1.15
CA LYS A 177 -12.07 37.39 -2.33
C LYS A 177 -12.03 38.87 -2.00
N HIS A 178 -11.20 39.62 -2.71
CA HIS A 178 -11.32 41.07 -2.82
C HIS A 178 -12.54 41.43 -3.64
#